data_8bb174040ad3f7f6664203fe0963c8f8
#
_entry.id   8bb174040ad3f7f6664203fe0963c8f8
#
_cell.length_a   1.000
_cell.length_b   1.000
_cell.length_c   1.000
_cell.angle_alpha   90.00
_cell.angle_beta   90.00
_cell.angle_gamma   90.00
#
_symmetry.space_group_name_H-M   'P 1'
#
loop_
_entity.id
_entity.type
_entity.pdbx_description
1 polymer ?
#
loop_
_entity_poly.entity_id
_entity_poly.type
_entity_poly.pdbx_seq_one_letter_code
_entity_poly.pdbx_strand_id
1 'polypeptide(L)'
;MINTKVLINAFFAMAAFTTAVFAEGTWTLEDCLKQAKKSSLKLESAKLREQSADISVKQAKSSGGPTVSASIQNTLYDHPFVYNEDHYRLNLGISGSYTLWDGGATSLNVESKTLTKEATALATQQTERSVQESVLNAYMSLLAASENLRTADASVELAQAEFDHYGKLYEAGSITKKDLTQSQSNLLQKQTSQLTAQLSVSTAKTTLRQLLELDDNVEFQITAPETNIESPDSLEALPTYEQLKADAQNAHPGLKSDSVSVRAAQKNTEVAGKGNSITVTLGANSSTGLQAWQSKAYKDQLKYGWQNSITLGINIPIIDGGATASKVLQAQVSETESQVSLKEDLKTLENNLEKLYLNAMSADMQWKAAILQVQAESEALVVAEEQRNAGALTYTDFLTQKNNLEKAQITLTNAKYTSLLSRKLLELYQGKLD
;
A
#
# COMPACT_ATOMS: atom_id res chain seq x y z
N MET A 1 -10.25 39.57 -23.29
CA MET A 1 -11.18 39.10 -22.26
C MET A 1 -11.18 37.58 -22.32
N ILE A 2 -10.26 36.97 -21.61
CA ILE A 2 -10.19 35.52 -21.49
C ILE A 2 -11.01 35.18 -20.25
N ASN A 3 -11.97 34.31 -20.47
CA ASN A 3 -13.06 34.00 -19.56
C ASN A 3 -12.56 33.24 -18.31
N THR A 4 -12.41 33.96 -17.22
CA THR A 4 -11.93 33.49 -15.91
C THR A 4 -12.87 32.48 -15.23
N LYS A 5 -13.95 32.07 -15.89
CA LYS A 5 -14.94 31.10 -15.39
C LYS A 5 -14.61 29.64 -15.68
N VAL A 6 -13.54 29.33 -16.42
CA VAL A 6 -13.17 27.95 -16.76
C VAL A 6 -12.19 27.33 -15.73
N LEU A 7 -11.58 28.13 -14.87
CA LEU A 7 -10.57 27.67 -13.89
C LEU A 7 -11.12 27.38 -12.49
N ILE A 8 -12.40 27.66 -12.21
CA ILE A 8 -13.00 27.43 -10.89
C ILE A 8 -13.95 26.21 -10.85
N ASN A 9 -14.32 25.63 -11.99
CA ASN A 9 -15.23 24.47 -12.02
C ASN A 9 -14.53 23.09 -12.03
N ALA A 10 -13.22 23.03 -11.83
CA ALA A 10 -12.48 21.75 -11.75
C ALA A 10 -12.27 21.25 -10.31
N PHE A 11 -12.80 21.95 -9.27
CA PHE A 11 -12.52 21.61 -7.87
C PHE A 11 -13.72 21.14 -7.07
N PHE A 12 -14.89 20.94 -7.67
CA PHE A 12 -16.06 20.37 -7.01
C PHE A 12 -16.72 19.29 -7.87
N ALA A 13 -15.96 18.33 -8.35
CA ALA A 13 -16.50 17.00 -8.58
C ALA A 13 -16.46 16.28 -7.23
N MET A 14 -17.34 16.68 -6.34
CA MET A 14 -17.72 15.90 -5.16
C MET A 14 -18.28 14.59 -5.70
N ALA A 15 -17.40 13.57 -5.75
CA ALA A 15 -17.81 12.22 -6.02
C ALA A 15 -18.92 11.90 -5.00
N ALA A 16 -20.16 11.86 -5.47
CA ALA A 16 -21.22 11.22 -4.75
C ALA A 16 -20.77 9.75 -4.61
N PHE A 17 -20.14 9.44 -3.48
CA PHE A 17 -19.97 8.08 -3.02
C PHE A 17 -21.39 7.53 -2.88
N THR A 18 -21.88 6.87 -3.91
CA THR A 18 -22.92 5.87 -3.72
C THR A 18 -22.29 4.82 -2.83
N THR A 19 -22.44 4.97 -1.51
CA THR A 19 -22.34 3.86 -0.58
C THR A 19 -23.31 2.81 -1.13
N ALA A 20 -22.78 1.80 -1.80
CA ALA A 20 -23.52 0.56 -1.94
C ALA A 20 -23.76 0.13 -0.48
N VAL A 21 -24.95 0.38 0.02
CA VAL A 21 -25.46 -0.18 1.27
C VAL A 21 -25.46 -1.69 1.00
N PHE A 22 -24.35 -2.34 1.33
CA PHE A 22 -24.37 -3.78 1.55
C PHE A 22 -25.29 -3.94 2.77
N ALA A 23 -26.50 -4.38 2.50
CA ALA A 23 -27.43 -4.82 3.52
C ALA A 23 -26.69 -5.77 4.47
N GLU A 24 -27.11 -5.83 5.74
CA GLU A 24 -26.68 -6.76 6.78
C GLU A 24 -26.34 -8.15 6.20
N GLY A 25 -25.13 -8.32 5.67
CA GLY A 25 -24.70 -9.49 4.90
C GLY A 25 -23.40 -10.01 5.48
N THR A 26 -23.29 -11.31 5.49
CA THR A 26 -22.03 -12.00 5.77
C THR A 26 -21.05 -11.74 4.63
N TRP A 27 -19.87 -11.21 4.96
CA TRP A 27 -18.81 -10.87 4.02
C TRP A 27 -17.89 -12.06 3.78
N THR A 28 -17.73 -12.42 2.54
CA THR A 28 -16.71 -13.40 2.12
C THR A 28 -15.34 -12.74 2.00
N LEU A 29 -14.28 -13.55 1.91
CA LEU A 29 -12.93 -13.04 1.65
C LEU A 29 -12.89 -12.23 0.34
N GLU A 30 -13.57 -12.72 -0.70
CA GLU A 30 -13.62 -12.06 -2.01
C GLU A 30 -14.31 -10.68 -1.92
N ASP A 31 -15.38 -10.56 -1.15
CA ASP A 31 -16.05 -9.28 -0.91
C ASP A 31 -15.13 -8.29 -0.18
N CYS A 32 -14.39 -8.77 0.82
CA CYS A 32 -13.40 -7.97 1.54
C CYS A 32 -12.28 -7.49 0.62
N LEU A 33 -11.74 -8.35 -0.25
CA LEU A 33 -10.72 -7.98 -1.21
C LEU A 33 -11.24 -6.95 -2.23
N LYS A 34 -12.44 -7.14 -2.76
CA LYS A 34 -13.08 -6.17 -3.68
C LYS A 34 -13.32 -4.82 -3.01
N GLN A 35 -13.81 -4.82 -1.77
CA GLN A 35 -14.03 -3.58 -1.03
C GLN A 35 -12.71 -2.86 -0.76
N ALA A 36 -11.68 -3.54 -0.27
CA ALA A 36 -10.39 -2.95 -0.01
C ALA A 36 -9.75 -2.36 -1.29
N LYS A 37 -9.87 -3.05 -2.43
CA LYS A 37 -9.41 -2.55 -3.73
C LYS A 37 -10.13 -1.26 -4.14
N LYS A 38 -11.39 -1.09 -3.74
CA LYS A 38 -12.21 0.09 -4.07
C LYS A 38 -11.96 1.27 -3.13
N SER A 39 -11.82 1.01 -1.81
CA SER A 39 -11.86 2.04 -0.77
C SER A 39 -10.52 2.33 -0.11
N SER A 40 -9.47 1.52 -0.31
CA SER A 40 -8.19 1.69 0.36
C SER A 40 -7.53 3.04 0.07
N LEU A 41 -7.32 3.85 1.11
CA LEU A 41 -6.60 5.13 1.04
C LEU A 41 -5.15 4.97 0.60
N LYS A 42 -4.50 3.84 0.91
CA LYS A 42 -3.15 3.52 0.41
C LYS A 42 -3.16 3.38 -1.11
N LEU A 43 -4.15 2.68 -1.65
CA LEU A 43 -4.28 2.46 -3.09
C LEU A 43 -4.69 3.77 -3.79
N GLU A 44 -5.56 4.57 -3.20
CA GLU A 44 -5.91 5.90 -3.71
C GLU A 44 -4.67 6.80 -3.79
N SER A 45 -3.85 6.86 -2.72
CA SER A 45 -2.58 7.59 -2.73
C SER A 45 -1.63 7.10 -3.82
N ALA A 46 -1.54 5.79 -4.08
CA ALA A 46 -0.73 5.23 -5.15
C ALA A 46 -1.24 5.66 -6.53
N LYS A 47 -2.56 5.63 -6.76
CA LYS A 47 -3.20 6.12 -8.01
C LYS A 47 -2.96 7.61 -8.24
N LEU A 48 -2.98 8.43 -7.18
CA LEU A 48 -2.66 9.85 -7.29
C LEU A 48 -1.18 10.08 -7.68
N ARG A 49 -0.26 9.25 -7.21
CA ARG A 49 1.15 9.28 -7.66
C ARG A 49 1.27 8.90 -9.14
N GLU A 50 0.50 7.92 -9.61
CA GLU A 50 0.45 7.55 -11.03
C GLU A 50 -0.09 8.71 -11.88
N GLN A 51 -1.14 9.40 -11.44
CA GLN A 51 -1.64 10.61 -12.10
C GLN A 51 -0.58 11.72 -12.12
N SER A 52 0.17 11.92 -11.04
CA SER A 52 1.28 12.87 -10.98
C SER A 52 2.39 12.52 -11.98
N ALA A 53 2.71 11.23 -12.13
CA ALA A 53 3.66 10.77 -13.14
C ALA A 53 3.15 11.01 -14.57
N ASP A 54 1.84 10.82 -14.84
CA ASP A 54 1.23 11.15 -16.13
C ASP A 54 1.31 12.66 -16.45
N ILE A 55 1.06 13.50 -15.46
CA ILE A 55 1.23 14.96 -15.58
C ILE A 55 2.69 15.31 -15.89
N SER A 56 3.66 14.62 -15.26
CA SER A 56 5.09 14.81 -15.52
C SER A 56 5.47 14.46 -16.96
N VAL A 57 4.86 13.41 -17.54
CA VAL A 57 5.01 13.08 -18.98
C VAL A 57 4.44 14.19 -19.86
N LYS A 58 3.24 14.68 -19.54
CA LYS A 58 2.61 15.81 -20.28
C LYS A 58 3.47 17.06 -20.20
N GLN A 59 4.02 17.36 -19.02
CA GLN A 59 4.94 18.50 -18.84
C GLN A 59 6.21 18.34 -19.66
N ALA A 60 6.83 17.15 -19.67
CA ALA A 60 8.01 16.88 -20.50
C ALA A 60 7.73 17.03 -21.99
N LYS A 61 6.55 16.60 -22.46
CA LYS A 61 6.12 16.81 -23.84
C LYS A 61 5.90 18.31 -24.13
N SER A 62 5.27 19.03 -23.22
CA SER A 62 4.99 20.46 -23.37
C SER A 62 6.25 21.32 -23.33
N SER A 63 7.32 20.88 -22.64
CA SER A 63 8.59 21.62 -22.61
C SER A 63 9.28 21.69 -23.98
N GLY A 64 8.95 20.78 -24.91
CA GLY A 64 9.37 20.87 -26.30
C GLY A 64 8.50 21.79 -27.16
N GLY A 65 7.45 22.39 -26.62
CA GLY A 65 6.55 23.28 -27.32
C GLY A 65 6.97 24.77 -27.30
N PRO A 66 6.31 25.61 -28.08
CA PRO A 66 6.55 27.05 -28.06
C PRO A 66 6.04 27.66 -26.75
N THR A 67 6.79 28.60 -26.20
CA THR A 67 6.40 29.43 -25.06
C THR A 67 6.14 30.85 -25.50
N VAL A 68 5.11 31.50 -24.96
CA VAL A 68 4.80 32.90 -25.18
C VAL A 68 4.58 33.57 -23.82
N SER A 69 5.25 34.68 -23.62
CA SER A 69 5.15 35.52 -22.41
C SER A 69 4.93 36.98 -22.77
N ALA A 70 4.13 37.66 -21.94
CA ALA A 70 4.02 39.10 -21.96
C ALA A 70 4.71 39.65 -20.71
N SER A 71 5.47 40.75 -20.89
CA SER A 71 6.18 41.39 -19.79
C SER A 71 5.91 42.89 -19.76
N ILE A 72 5.74 43.42 -18.56
CA ILE A 72 5.67 44.86 -18.25
C ILE A 72 6.74 45.10 -17.22
N GLN A 73 7.75 45.90 -17.58
CA GLN A 73 8.87 46.18 -16.71
C GLN A 73 8.97 47.67 -16.45
N ASN A 74 8.80 48.08 -15.21
CA ASN A 74 9.02 49.44 -14.75
C ASN A 74 10.37 49.48 -14.02
N THR A 75 11.23 50.39 -14.40
CA THR A 75 12.54 50.59 -13.78
C THR A 75 12.71 52.04 -13.40
N LEU A 76 13.04 52.29 -12.13
CA LEU A 76 13.50 53.58 -11.64
C LEU A 76 15.00 53.47 -11.48
N TYR A 77 15.73 54.42 -12.05
CA TYR A 77 17.18 54.53 -11.90
C TYR A 77 17.47 55.64 -10.92
N ASP A 78 18.38 55.49 -10.01
CA ASP A 78 18.96 56.53 -9.18
C ASP A 78 20.39 56.79 -9.65
N HIS A 79 20.63 58.04 -10.10
CA HIS A 79 21.95 58.51 -10.54
C HIS A 79 22.41 59.64 -9.59
N PRO A 80 22.98 59.31 -8.43
CA PRO A 80 23.22 60.27 -7.34
C PRO A 80 24.16 61.45 -7.71
N PHE A 81 24.81 61.40 -8.89
CA PHE A 81 25.77 62.43 -9.33
C PHE A 81 25.35 63.18 -10.61
N VAL A 82 24.12 62.92 -11.14
CA VAL A 82 23.61 63.56 -12.34
C VAL A 82 22.31 64.30 -12.03
N TYR A 83 22.36 65.62 -12.11
CA TYR A 83 21.21 66.50 -11.84
C TYR A 83 20.31 66.62 -13.05
N ASN A 84 18.99 66.51 -12.85
CA ASN A 84 17.91 66.73 -13.84
C ASN A 84 17.70 65.68 -14.91
N GLU A 85 17.95 64.39 -14.67
CA GLU A 85 17.45 63.32 -15.56
C GLU A 85 16.32 62.52 -14.89
N ASP A 86 15.18 62.40 -15.56
CA ASP A 86 14.11 61.52 -15.14
C ASP A 86 14.57 60.07 -15.26
N HIS A 87 14.53 59.34 -14.17
CA HIS A 87 15.12 57.99 -14.04
C HIS A 87 14.10 56.87 -14.24
N TYR A 88 13.03 57.12 -14.99
CA TYR A 88 11.96 56.20 -15.23
C TYR A 88 12.02 55.55 -16.63
N ARG A 89 11.94 54.23 -16.67
CA ARG A 89 11.82 53.44 -17.90
C ARG A 89 10.66 52.46 -17.78
N LEU A 90 9.78 52.45 -18.77
CA LEU A 90 8.75 51.45 -18.95
C LEU A 90 9.07 50.62 -20.22
N ASN A 91 9.14 49.31 -20.08
CA ASN A 91 9.20 48.40 -21.24
C ASN A 91 7.97 47.51 -21.23
N LEU A 92 7.36 47.39 -22.38
CA LEU A 92 6.24 46.49 -22.68
C LEU A 92 6.71 45.52 -23.73
N GLY A 93 6.53 44.22 -23.52
CA GLY A 93 7.00 43.24 -24.48
C GLY A 93 6.12 41.95 -24.51
N ILE A 94 6.08 41.37 -25.68
CA ILE A 94 5.59 40.00 -25.89
C ILE A 94 6.74 39.24 -26.54
N SER A 95 7.16 38.14 -25.90
CA SER A 95 8.23 37.29 -26.41
C SER A 95 7.73 35.86 -26.57
N GLY A 96 8.12 35.20 -27.63
CA GLY A 96 7.92 33.79 -27.86
C GLY A 96 9.25 33.10 -28.08
N SER A 97 9.39 31.86 -27.59
CA SER A 97 10.54 31.02 -27.92
C SER A 97 10.12 29.59 -28.20
N TYR A 98 10.84 28.96 -29.10
CA TYR A 98 10.65 27.57 -29.49
C TYR A 98 12.01 26.92 -29.75
N THR A 99 12.28 25.82 -29.07
CA THR A 99 13.48 25.03 -29.31
C THR A 99 13.25 24.09 -30.48
N LEU A 100 13.93 24.35 -31.57
CA LEU A 100 13.84 23.56 -32.82
C LEU A 100 14.68 22.28 -32.71
N TRP A 101 15.81 22.35 -31.99
CA TRP A 101 16.75 21.26 -31.84
C TRP A 101 17.53 21.40 -30.53
N ASP A 102 17.69 20.29 -29.79
CA ASP A 102 18.42 20.22 -28.54
C ASP A 102 19.31 18.98 -28.41
N GLY A 103 19.70 18.39 -29.56
CA GLY A 103 20.44 17.14 -29.58
C GLY A 103 19.61 15.92 -29.20
N GLY A 104 18.29 16.05 -29.15
CA GLY A 104 17.35 14.99 -28.72
C GLY A 104 17.15 14.90 -27.21
N ALA A 105 17.62 15.86 -26.42
CA ALA A 105 17.48 15.88 -24.96
C ALA A 105 16.01 15.87 -24.54
N THR A 106 15.14 16.68 -25.16
CA THR A 106 13.70 16.71 -24.90
C THR A 106 13.06 15.36 -25.16
N SER A 107 13.38 14.69 -26.28
CA SER A 107 12.81 13.38 -26.63
C SER A 107 13.22 12.31 -25.61
N LEU A 108 14.50 12.25 -25.24
CA LEU A 108 15.00 11.33 -24.23
C LEU A 108 14.40 11.58 -22.86
N ASN A 109 14.18 12.85 -22.48
CA ASN A 109 13.50 13.22 -21.24
C ASN A 109 12.04 12.74 -21.24
N VAL A 110 11.32 12.87 -22.34
CA VAL A 110 9.95 12.34 -22.49
C VAL A 110 9.94 10.82 -22.35
N GLU A 111 10.91 10.13 -22.95
CA GLU A 111 11.05 8.68 -22.83
C GLU A 111 11.34 8.26 -21.36
N SER A 112 12.27 8.94 -20.68
CA SER A 112 12.56 8.70 -19.26
C SER A 112 11.31 8.90 -18.39
N LYS A 113 10.57 10.00 -18.58
CA LYS A 113 9.33 10.26 -17.82
C LYS A 113 8.24 9.24 -18.14
N THR A 114 8.19 8.74 -19.37
CA THR A 114 7.24 7.68 -19.77
C THR A 114 7.57 6.36 -19.06
N LEU A 115 8.85 5.98 -18.97
CA LEU A 115 9.29 4.82 -18.20
C LEU A 115 9.03 5.02 -16.69
N THR A 116 9.26 6.21 -16.16
CA THR A 116 8.93 6.52 -14.75
C THR A 116 7.43 6.36 -14.48
N LYS A 117 6.55 6.78 -15.40
CA LYS A 117 5.11 6.55 -15.30
C LYS A 117 4.78 5.05 -15.31
N GLU A 118 5.39 4.27 -16.21
CA GLU A 118 5.22 2.80 -16.26
C GLU A 118 5.66 2.14 -14.94
N ALA A 119 6.83 2.52 -14.42
CA ALA A 119 7.29 2.04 -13.12
C ALA A 119 6.33 2.39 -11.98
N THR A 120 5.78 3.62 -11.97
CA THR A 120 4.81 4.04 -10.97
C THR A 120 3.50 3.26 -11.07
N ALA A 121 3.02 2.93 -12.26
CA ALA A 121 1.83 2.09 -12.45
C ALA A 121 2.06 0.67 -11.90
N LEU A 122 3.24 0.08 -12.12
CA LEU A 122 3.62 -1.21 -11.54
C LEU A 122 3.76 -1.14 -10.01
N ALA A 123 4.28 -0.03 -9.47
CA ALA A 123 4.33 0.22 -8.03
C ALA A 123 2.92 0.36 -7.41
N THR A 124 1.94 0.89 -8.17
CA THR A 124 0.53 0.90 -7.77
C THR A 124 -0.02 -0.52 -7.66
N GLN A 125 0.29 -1.40 -8.61
CA GLN A 125 -0.08 -2.83 -8.53
C GLN A 125 0.58 -3.53 -7.33
N GLN A 126 1.83 -3.21 -7.02
CA GLN A 126 2.49 -3.73 -5.82
C GLN A 126 1.80 -3.24 -4.54
N THR A 127 1.34 -2.00 -4.51
CA THR A 127 0.56 -1.46 -3.38
C THR A 127 -0.78 -2.19 -3.25
N GLU A 128 -1.47 -2.46 -4.34
CA GLU A 128 -2.70 -3.26 -4.35
C GLU A 128 -2.46 -4.64 -3.73
N ARG A 129 -1.39 -5.32 -4.16
CA ARG A 129 -1.00 -6.62 -3.60
C ARG A 129 -0.72 -6.56 -2.10
N SER A 130 -0.02 -5.53 -1.63
CA SER A 130 0.22 -5.33 -0.19
C SER A 130 -1.07 -5.10 0.60
N VAL A 131 -2.07 -4.44 0.02
CA VAL A 131 -3.41 -4.29 0.60
C VAL A 131 -4.12 -5.64 0.66
N GLN A 132 -4.10 -6.43 -0.41
CA GLN A 132 -4.68 -7.78 -0.44
C GLN A 132 -4.05 -8.69 0.63
N GLU A 133 -2.72 -8.67 0.77
CA GLU A 133 -2.01 -9.40 1.82
C GLU A 133 -2.46 -8.97 3.24
N SER A 134 -2.61 -7.68 3.46
CA SER A 134 -3.08 -7.14 4.76
C SER A 134 -4.50 -7.57 5.07
N VAL A 135 -5.40 -7.53 4.09
CA VAL A 135 -6.80 -7.98 4.23
C VAL A 135 -6.87 -9.48 4.50
N LEU A 136 -6.09 -10.28 3.79
CA LEU A 136 -6.03 -11.72 3.97
C LEU A 136 -5.59 -12.10 5.39
N ASN A 137 -4.54 -11.46 5.89
CA ASN A 137 -4.07 -11.64 7.26
C ASN A 137 -5.14 -11.27 8.30
N ALA A 138 -5.79 -10.10 8.14
CA ALA A 138 -6.82 -9.64 9.07
C ALA A 138 -8.08 -10.53 9.04
N TYR A 139 -8.48 -10.98 7.85
CA TYR A 139 -9.63 -11.88 7.67
C TYR A 139 -9.41 -13.23 8.36
N MET A 140 -8.26 -13.86 8.13
CA MET A 140 -7.94 -15.15 8.77
C MET A 140 -7.77 -15.02 10.28
N SER A 141 -7.21 -13.89 10.75
CA SER A 141 -7.11 -13.60 12.18
C SER A 141 -8.49 -13.44 12.84
N LEU A 142 -9.43 -12.78 12.17
CA LEU A 142 -10.80 -12.63 12.68
C LEU A 142 -11.54 -13.98 12.70
N LEU A 143 -11.34 -14.85 11.69
CA LEU A 143 -11.91 -16.19 11.68
C LEU A 143 -11.36 -17.03 12.85
N ALA A 144 -10.05 -17.03 13.06
CA ALA A 144 -9.42 -17.74 14.17
C ALA A 144 -9.93 -17.23 15.53
N ALA A 145 -10.00 -15.91 15.70
CA ALA A 145 -10.52 -15.30 16.93
C ALA A 145 -11.99 -15.67 17.19
N SER A 146 -12.83 -15.66 16.14
CA SER A 146 -14.25 -16.01 16.26
C SER A 146 -14.46 -17.47 16.65
N GLU A 147 -13.66 -18.38 16.11
CA GLU A 147 -13.72 -19.80 16.47
C GLU A 147 -13.21 -20.05 17.89
N ASN A 148 -12.15 -19.36 18.31
CA ASN A 148 -11.65 -19.41 19.69
C ASN A 148 -12.69 -18.86 20.68
N LEU A 149 -13.43 -17.80 20.32
CA LEU A 149 -14.54 -17.30 21.13
C LEU A 149 -15.65 -18.36 21.28
N ARG A 150 -16.03 -19.04 20.18
CA ARG A 150 -17.01 -20.11 20.21
C ARG A 150 -16.59 -21.24 21.17
N THR A 151 -15.31 -21.61 21.18
CA THR A 151 -14.74 -22.57 22.12
C THR A 151 -14.81 -22.06 23.57
N ALA A 152 -14.52 -20.80 23.82
CA ALA A 152 -14.59 -20.19 25.14
C ALA A 152 -16.04 -20.08 25.64
N ASP A 153 -17.02 -19.75 24.77
CA ASP A 153 -18.45 -19.71 25.09
C ASP A 153 -18.94 -21.09 25.56
N ALA A 154 -18.61 -22.15 24.82
CA ALA A 154 -18.95 -23.55 25.19
C ALA A 154 -18.28 -23.94 26.51
N SER A 155 -17.04 -23.50 26.77
CA SER A 155 -16.34 -23.78 28.02
C SER A 155 -16.99 -23.10 29.23
N VAL A 156 -17.52 -21.87 29.05
CA VAL A 156 -18.25 -21.17 30.13
C VAL A 156 -19.58 -21.88 30.41
N GLU A 157 -20.33 -22.25 29.38
CA GLU A 157 -21.61 -22.97 29.53
C GLU A 157 -21.42 -24.28 30.33
N LEU A 158 -20.39 -25.06 29.97
CA LEU A 158 -20.04 -26.30 30.68
C LEU A 158 -19.61 -26.04 32.14
N ALA A 159 -18.77 -25.00 32.37
CA ALA A 159 -18.32 -24.66 33.72
C ALA A 159 -19.46 -24.15 34.62
N GLN A 160 -20.44 -23.42 34.03
CA GLN A 160 -21.63 -22.98 34.73
C GLN A 160 -22.48 -24.19 35.18
N ALA A 161 -22.78 -25.10 34.22
CA ALA A 161 -23.53 -26.32 34.52
C ALA A 161 -22.85 -27.17 35.60
N GLU A 162 -21.51 -27.26 35.56
CA GLU A 162 -20.74 -27.95 36.65
C GLU A 162 -20.88 -27.25 37.99
N PHE A 163 -20.72 -25.92 38.03
CA PHE A 163 -20.85 -25.16 39.28
C PHE A 163 -22.24 -25.35 39.89
N ASP A 164 -23.31 -25.28 39.07
CA ASP A 164 -24.68 -25.50 39.51
C ASP A 164 -24.90 -26.93 40.07
N HIS A 165 -24.30 -27.92 39.39
CA HIS A 165 -24.34 -29.32 39.87
C HIS A 165 -23.61 -29.50 41.18
N TYR A 166 -22.42 -28.90 41.32
CA TYR A 166 -21.64 -28.95 42.57
C TYR A 166 -22.35 -28.22 43.73
N GLY A 167 -23.08 -27.12 43.42
CA GLY A 167 -23.92 -26.44 44.41
C GLY A 167 -24.95 -27.38 45.03
N LYS A 168 -25.70 -28.12 44.19
CA LYS A 168 -26.68 -29.12 44.64
C LYS A 168 -26.04 -30.26 45.45
N LEU A 169 -24.90 -30.77 45.04
CA LEU A 169 -24.17 -31.82 45.79
C LEU A 169 -23.65 -31.33 47.13
N TYR A 170 -23.24 -30.09 47.22
CA TYR A 170 -22.81 -29.48 48.50
C TYR A 170 -24.00 -29.31 49.46
N GLU A 171 -25.14 -28.82 48.99
CA GLU A 171 -26.37 -28.71 49.76
C GLU A 171 -26.87 -30.07 50.25
N ALA A 172 -26.67 -31.13 49.48
CA ALA A 172 -26.95 -32.51 49.87
C ALA A 172 -25.88 -33.12 50.79
N GLY A 173 -24.80 -32.37 51.11
CA GLY A 173 -23.70 -32.87 51.96
C GLY A 173 -22.79 -33.90 51.28
N SER A 174 -22.87 -34.07 49.96
CA SER A 174 -22.17 -35.11 49.20
C SER A 174 -20.76 -34.71 48.78
N ILE A 175 -20.40 -33.45 48.84
CA ILE A 175 -19.06 -32.91 48.49
C ILE A 175 -18.57 -31.91 49.53
N THR A 176 -17.26 -31.60 49.49
CA THR A 176 -16.64 -30.62 50.37
C THR A 176 -16.83 -29.18 49.90
N LYS A 177 -16.75 -28.22 50.83
CA LYS A 177 -16.71 -26.79 50.50
C LYS A 177 -15.53 -26.47 49.56
N LYS A 178 -14.43 -27.19 49.67
CA LYS A 178 -13.24 -27.06 48.83
C LYS A 178 -13.63 -27.33 47.35
N ASP A 179 -14.37 -28.40 47.09
CA ASP A 179 -14.76 -28.80 45.73
C ASP A 179 -15.71 -27.76 45.11
N LEU A 180 -16.68 -27.26 45.89
CA LEU A 180 -17.56 -26.18 45.44
C LEU A 180 -16.77 -24.88 45.12
N THR A 181 -15.84 -24.48 45.98
CA THR A 181 -15.02 -23.28 45.75
C THR A 181 -14.12 -23.48 44.53
N GLN A 182 -13.60 -24.67 44.31
CA GLN A 182 -12.79 -24.98 43.13
C GLN A 182 -13.60 -24.91 41.84
N SER A 183 -14.86 -25.38 41.83
CA SER A 183 -15.74 -25.26 40.65
C SER A 183 -16.11 -23.79 40.37
N GLN A 184 -16.34 -23.00 41.43
CA GLN A 184 -16.57 -21.54 41.28
C GLN A 184 -15.35 -20.83 40.69
N SER A 185 -14.14 -21.17 41.19
CA SER A 185 -12.88 -20.62 40.66
C SER A 185 -12.69 -20.96 39.17
N ASN A 186 -13.00 -22.22 38.79
CA ASN A 186 -12.95 -22.64 37.40
C ASN A 186 -13.94 -21.84 36.52
N LEU A 187 -15.18 -21.64 36.95
CA LEU A 187 -16.16 -20.85 36.24
C LEU A 187 -15.67 -19.41 36.00
N LEU A 188 -15.17 -18.74 37.04
CA LEU A 188 -14.62 -17.38 36.92
C LEU A 188 -13.42 -17.33 35.98
N GLN A 189 -12.57 -18.36 35.98
CA GLN A 189 -11.45 -18.45 35.04
C GLN A 189 -11.93 -18.59 33.60
N LYS A 190 -12.97 -19.40 33.34
CA LYS A 190 -13.56 -19.55 31.98
C LYS A 190 -14.23 -18.25 31.52
N GLN A 191 -14.95 -17.56 32.41
CA GLN A 191 -15.53 -16.24 32.09
C GLN A 191 -14.44 -15.21 31.74
N THR A 192 -13.31 -15.23 32.44
CA THR A 192 -12.18 -14.36 32.11
C THR A 192 -11.57 -14.71 30.73
N SER A 193 -11.43 -16.01 30.43
CA SER A 193 -10.97 -16.46 29.10
C SER A 193 -11.93 -16.06 27.99
N GLN A 194 -13.23 -16.17 28.22
CA GLN A 194 -14.28 -15.72 27.30
C GLN A 194 -14.18 -14.22 26.99
N LEU A 195 -14.05 -13.39 28.05
CA LEU A 195 -13.87 -11.94 27.87
C LEU A 195 -12.61 -11.62 27.05
N THR A 196 -11.51 -12.34 27.30
CA THR A 196 -10.27 -12.18 26.52
C THR A 196 -10.47 -12.55 25.04
N ALA A 197 -11.22 -13.63 24.77
CA ALA A 197 -11.56 -14.03 23.40
C ALA A 197 -12.48 -13.00 22.72
N GLN A 198 -13.47 -12.43 23.43
CA GLN A 198 -14.32 -11.34 22.94
C GLN A 198 -13.51 -10.09 22.55
N LEU A 199 -12.53 -9.71 23.38
CA LEU A 199 -11.60 -8.61 23.09
C LEU A 199 -10.77 -8.91 21.82
N SER A 200 -10.32 -10.15 21.66
CA SER A 200 -9.57 -10.57 20.47
C SER A 200 -10.41 -10.46 19.20
N VAL A 201 -11.66 -10.89 19.23
CA VAL A 201 -12.62 -10.73 18.11
C VAL A 201 -12.85 -9.25 17.81
N SER A 202 -13.09 -8.44 18.84
CA SER A 202 -13.32 -6.99 18.66
C SER A 202 -12.11 -6.31 18.02
N THR A 203 -10.91 -6.63 18.47
CA THR A 203 -9.65 -6.09 17.92
C THR A 203 -9.44 -6.52 16.48
N ALA A 204 -9.60 -7.81 16.16
CA ALA A 204 -9.47 -8.33 14.81
C ALA A 204 -10.53 -7.71 13.86
N LYS A 205 -11.78 -7.56 14.34
CA LYS A 205 -12.87 -6.92 13.61
C LYS A 205 -12.56 -5.45 13.30
N THR A 206 -12.02 -4.72 14.29
CA THR A 206 -11.61 -3.31 14.12
C THR A 206 -10.47 -3.20 13.10
N THR A 207 -9.48 -4.08 13.15
CA THR A 207 -8.38 -4.10 12.18
C THR A 207 -8.89 -4.34 10.75
N LEU A 208 -9.77 -5.32 10.55
CA LEU A 208 -10.36 -5.60 9.25
C LEU A 208 -11.23 -4.41 8.77
N ARG A 209 -12.07 -3.84 9.65
CA ARG A 209 -12.88 -2.65 9.35
C ARG A 209 -12.01 -1.50 8.85
N GLN A 210 -10.90 -1.23 9.51
CA GLN A 210 -9.95 -0.18 9.11
C GLN A 210 -9.34 -0.44 7.73
N LEU A 211 -8.96 -1.69 7.42
CA LEU A 211 -8.42 -2.05 6.10
C LEU A 211 -9.45 -1.94 4.98
N LEU A 212 -10.73 -2.15 5.31
CA LEU A 212 -11.85 -2.02 4.38
C LEU A 212 -12.39 -0.59 4.28
N GLU A 213 -11.87 0.34 5.10
CA GLU A 213 -12.33 1.75 5.20
C GLU A 213 -13.85 1.82 5.42
N LEU A 214 -14.37 0.98 6.32
CA LEU A 214 -15.79 0.97 6.68
C LEU A 214 -16.05 1.92 7.85
N ASP A 215 -17.16 2.65 7.78
CA ASP A 215 -17.63 3.51 8.86
C ASP A 215 -17.93 2.69 10.13
N ASP A 216 -17.76 3.31 11.30
CA ASP A 216 -17.97 2.66 12.61
C ASP A 216 -19.39 2.12 12.80
N ASN A 217 -20.37 2.69 12.11
CA ASN A 217 -21.77 2.30 12.18
C ASN A 217 -22.13 1.08 11.32
N VAL A 218 -21.21 0.60 10.48
CA VAL A 218 -21.44 -0.57 9.63
C VAL A 218 -21.19 -1.82 10.44
N GLU A 219 -22.25 -2.55 10.78
CA GLU A 219 -22.12 -3.90 11.29
C GLU A 219 -21.83 -4.86 10.13
N PHE A 220 -20.77 -5.64 10.26
CA PHE A 220 -20.44 -6.69 9.32
C PHE A 220 -20.06 -7.97 10.08
N GLN A 221 -20.39 -9.08 9.47
CA GLN A 221 -19.98 -10.41 9.90
C GLN A 221 -19.23 -11.07 8.75
N ILE A 222 -18.25 -11.90 9.06
CA ILE A 222 -17.52 -12.65 8.06
C ILE A 222 -18.00 -14.09 8.03
N THR A 223 -17.99 -14.70 6.84
CA THR A 223 -18.32 -16.09 6.65
C THR A 223 -17.05 -16.92 6.61
N ALA A 224 -17.01 -18.05 7.31
CA ALA A 224 -15.96 -19.03 7.10
C ALA A 224 -15.97 -19.50 5.63
N PRO A 225 -14.82 -19.79 5.01
CA PRO A 225 -14.77 -20.37 3.68
C PRO A 225 -15.68 -21.61 3.61
N GLU A 226 -16.48 -21.73 2.56
CA GLU A 226 -17.48 -22.81 2.38
C GLU A 226 -16.86 -24.21 2.33
N THR A 227 -15.55 -24.32 2.19
CA THR A 227 -14.86 -25.60 2.17
C THR A 227 -14.72 -26.14 3.58
N ASN A 228 -15.43 -27.22 3.88
CA ASN A 228 -15.23 -28.06 5.08
C ASN A 228 -13.86 -28.77 4.99
N ILE A 229 -12.78 -27.97 5.12
CA ILE A 229 -11.42 -28.50 5.08
C ILE A 229 -11.11 -29.02 6.50
N GLU A 230 -11.14 -30.33 6.64
CA GLU A 230 -10.91 -31.00 7.94
C GLU A 230 -9.43 -31.30 8.19
N SER A 231 -8.63 -31.41 7.14
CA SER A 231 -7.20 -31.77 7.21
C SER A 231 -6.41 -31.13 6.07
N PRO A 232 -5.12 -30.83 6.27
CA PRO A 232 -4.23 -30.39 5.18
C PRO A 232 -4.13 -31.38 4.04
N ASP A 233 -4.38 -32.68 4.28
CA ASP A 233 -4.32 -33.73 3.25
C ASP A 233 -5.44 -33.64 2.21
N SER A 234 -6.52 -32.91 2.52
CA SER A 234 -7.61 -32.60 1.57
C SER A 234 -7.30 -31.41 0.65
N LEU A 235 -6.19 -30.69 0.89
CA LEU A 235 -5.72 -29.58 0.07
C LEU A 235 -4.76 -30.05 -1.01
N GLU A 236 -4.67 -29.27 -2.09
CA GLU A 236 -3.63 -29.52 -3.11
C GLU A 236 -2.23 -29.52 -2.49
N ALA A 237 -1.35 -30.38 -3.02
CA ALA A 237 0.05 -30.37 -2.60
C ALA A 237 0.70 -29.00 -2.85
N LEU A 238 1.54 -28.57 -1.91
CA LEU A 238 2.32 -27.34 -2.12
C LEU A 238 3.19 -27.50 -3.38
N PRO A 239 3.31 -26.45 -4.21
CA PRO A 239 4.23 -26.44 -5.34
C PRO A 239 5.66 -26.63 -4.85
N THR A 240 6.58 -27.04 -5.73
CA THR A 240 8.00 -27.06 -5.37
C THR A 240 8.51 -25.62 -5.18
N TYR A 241 9.49 -25.43 -4.30
CA TYR A 241 10.04 -24.10 -4.04
C TYR A 241 10.56 -23.43 -5.32
N GLU A 242 11.21 -24.20 -6.22
CA GLU A 242 11.73 -23.69 -7.49
C GLU A 242 10.60 -23.18 -8.43
N GLN A 243 9.49 -23.89 -8.49
CA GLN A 243 8.32 -23.44 -9.26
C GLN A 243 7.74 -22.16 -8.66
N LEU A 244 7.55 -22.13 -7.33
CA LEU A 244 7.07 -20.95 -6.61
C LEU A 244 7.96 -19.74 -6.85
N LYS A 245 9.27 -19.92 -6.77
CA LYS A 245 10.27 -18.86 -7.02
C LYS A 245 10.17 -18.31 -8.44
N ALA A 246 10.11 -19.19 -9.43
CA ALA A 246 9.98 -18.79 -10.84
C ALA A 246 8.67 -18.03 -11.11
N ASP A 247 7.55 -18.55 -10.60
CA ASP A 247 6.24 -17.90 -10.74
C ASP A 247 6.23 -16.51 -10.08
N ALA A 248 6.73 -16.42 -8.84
CA ALA A 248 6.75 -15.18 -8.09
C ALA A 248 7.66 -14.11 -8.74
N GLN A 249 8.84 -14.48 -9.21
CA GLN A 249 9.74 -13.54 -9.92
C GLN A 249 9.09 -12.98 -11.18
N ASN A 250 8.36 -13.81 -11.92
CA ASN A 250 7.66 -13.39 -13.13
C ASN A 250 6.39 -12.57 -12.84
N ALA A 251 5.69 -12.88 -11.75
CA ALA A 251 4.43 -12.22 -11.40
C ALA A 251 4.61 -10.94 -10.58
N HIS A 252 5.77 -10.73 -9.89
CA HIS A 252 5.94 -9.69 -8.88
C HIS A 252 5.97 -8.27 -9.47
N PRO A 253 4.95 -7.42 -9.23
CA PRO A 253 4.88 -6.09 -9.82
C PRO A 253 6.01 -5.17 -9.36
N GLY A 254 6.49 -5.31 -8.10
CA GLY A 254 7.59 -4.53 -7.55
C GLY A 254 8.89 -4.73 -8.36
N LEU A 255 9.31 -5.98 -8.61
CA LEU A 255 10.50 -6.25 -9.42
C LEU A 255 10.39 -5.72 -10.86
N LYS A 256 9.18 -5.79 -11.44
CA LYS A 256 8.93 -5.19 -12.75
C LYS A 256 9.08 -3.67 -12.70
N SER A 257 8.54 -3.03 -11.66
CA SER A 257 8.68 -1.59 -11.41
C SER A 257 10.16 -1.19 -11.33
N ASP A 258 10.96 -1.93 -10.56
CA ASP A 258 12.39 -1.65 -10.38
C ASP A 258 13.17 -1.83 -11.68
N SER A 259 12.86 -2.89 -12.45
CA SER A 259 13.45 -3.11 -13.77
C SER A 259 13.17 -1.96 -14.74
N VAL A 260 11.93 -1.43 -14.74
CA VAL A 260 11.57 -0.27 -15.55
C VAL A 260 12.25 1.01 -15.02
N SER A 261 12.41 1.14 -13.70
CA SER A 261 13.11 2.26 -13.07
C SER A 261 14.60 2.29 -13.46
N VAL A 262 15.25 1.15 -13.55
CA VAL A 262 16.63 1.05 -14.10
C VAL A 262 16.68 1.57 -15.54
N ARG A 263 15.73 1.20 -16.39
CA ARG A 263 15.66 1.71 -17.77
C ARG A 263 15.41 3.23 -17.81
N ALA A 264 14.60 3.76 -16.89
CA ALA A 264 14.37 5.20 -16.77
C ALA A 264 15.66 5.93 -16.35
N ALA A 265 16.44 5.35 -15.43
CA ALA A 265 17.73 5.91 -15.01
C ALA A 265 18.76 5.88 -16.15
N GLN A 266 18.80 4.82 -16.97
CA GLN A 266 19.62 4.75 -18.19
C GLN A 266 19.28 5.90 -19.15
N LYS A 267 18.00 6.17 -19.38
CA LYS A 267 17.58 7.31 -20.21
C LYS A 267 17.99 8.66 -19.60
N ASN A 268 17.98 8.79 -18.29
CA ASN A 268 18.49 10.01 -17.63
C ASN A 268 20.01 10.18 -17.82
N THR A 269 20.78 9.09 -17.87
CA THR A 269 22.21 9.11 -18.22
C THR A 269 22.42 9.59 -19.67
N GLU A 270 21.59 9.11 -20.60
CA GLU A 270 21.61 9.58 -21.99
C GLU A 270 21.24 11.07 -22.10
N VAL A 271 20.20 11.55 -21.34
CA VAL A 271 19.84 12.98 -21.26
C VAL A 271 20.99 13.83 -20.76
N ALA A 272 21.66 13.39 -19.67
CA ALA A 272 22.81 14.09 -19.11
C ALA A 272 23.94 14.27 -20.14
N GLY A 273 24.15 13.24 -20.98
CA GLY A 273 25.15 13.29 -22.07
C GLY A 273 24.84 14.31 -23.17
N LYS A 274 23.61 14.84 -23.23
CA LYS A 274 23.21 15.87 -24.23
C LYS A 274 23.58 17.29 -23.81
N GLY A 275 24.15 17.49 -22.62
CA GLY A 275 24.49 18.81 -22.11
C GLY A 275 25.41 19.65 -23.03
N ASN A 276 26.26 18.97 -23.83
CA ASN A 276 27.15 19.62 -24.82
C ASN A 276 26.60 19.56 -26.26
N SER A 277 25.31 19.24 -26.43
CA SER A 277 24.70 19.20 -27.76
C SER A 277 24.45 20.62 -28.29
N ILE A 278 24.52 20.73 -29.61
CA ILE A 278 24.10 21.96 -30.29
C ILE A 278 22.60 22.20 -30.04
N THR A 279 22.22 23.42 -29.67
CA THR A 279 20.83 23.81 -29.52
C THR A 279 20.48 24.89 -30.55
N VAL A 280 19.29 24.72 -31.18
CA VAL A 280 18.75 25.66 -32.15
C VAL A 280 17.43 26.17 -31.62
N THR A 281 17.31 27.48 -31.44
CA THR A 281 16.12 28.14 -30.92
C THR A 281 15.57 29.18 -31.90
N LEU A 282 14.27 29.24 -32.02
CA LEU A 282 13.55 30.32 -32.73
C LEU A 282 12.92 31.23 -31.69
N GLY A 283 13.32 32.49 -31.70
CA GLY A 283 12.75 33.55 -30.90
C GLY A 283 11.92 34.53 -31.72
N ALA A 284 10.85 35.03 -31.15
CA ALA A 284 10.09 36.17 -31.69
C ALA A 284 9.87 37.17 -30.55
N ASN A 285 10.15 38.43 -30.77
CA ASN A 285 9.92 39.47 -29.80
C ASN A 285 9.23 40.66 -30.42
N SER A 286 8.25 41.20 -29.73
CA SER A 286 7.56 42.44 -30.08
C SER A 286 7.51 43.30 -28.85
N SER A 287 8.20 44.44 -28.88
CA SER A 287 8.32 45.28 -27.70
C SER A 287 8.31 46.77 -28.00
N THR A 288 7.90 47.56 -27.03
CA THR A 288 7.96 49.01 -27.05
C THR A 288 8.24 49.52 -25.62
N GLY A 289 8.64 50.78 -25.53
CA GLY A 289 8.87 51.34 -24.22
C GLY A 289 8.94 52.86 -24.24
N LEU A 290 8.96 53.43 -23.06
CA LEU A 290 9.22 54.86 -22.87
C LEU A 290 10.37 55.07 -21.87
N GLN A 291 11.05 56.15 -22.07
CA GLN A 291 12.14 56.64 -21.23
C GLN A 291 11.89 58.11 -20.91
N ALA A 292 11.84 58.44 -19.63
CA ALA A 292 11.46 59.77 -19.18
C ALA A 292 12.46 60.87 -19.57
N TRP A 293 13.72 60.49 -19.84
CA TRP A 293 14.79 61.42 -20.26
C TRP A 293 14.82 61.70 -21.76
N GLN A 294 13.95 61.09 -22.57
CA GLN A 294 13.85 61.41 -23.98
C GLN A 294 12.95 62.64 -24.19
N SER A 295 13.39 63.55 -25.04
CA SER A 295 12.68 64.80 -25.36
C SER A 295 11.38 64.57 -26.16
N LYS A 296 11.10 63.35 -26.65
CA LYS A 296 9.87 62.99 -27.37
C LYS A 296 8.73 62.74 -26.38
N ALA A 297 7.53 63.16 -26.79
CA ALA A 297 6.32 62.84 -25.98
C ALA A 297 6.15 61.34 -25.78
N TYR A 298 5.68 60.90 -24.61
CA TYR A 298 5.50 59.48 -24.25
C TYR A 298 4.68 58.71 -25.25
N LYS A 299 3.63 59.33 -25.83
CA LYS A 299 2.79 58.75 -26.88
C LYS A 299 3.60 58.40 -28.14
N ASP A 300 4.52 59.30 -28.51
CA ASP A 300 5.36 59.09 -29.69
C ASP A 300 6.45 58.07 -29.44
N GLN A 301 6.99 57.97 -28.22
CA GLN A 301 7.93 56.94 -27.84
C GLN A 301 7.27 55.54 -27.94
N LEU A 302 6.07 55.35 -27.40
CA LEU A 302 5.35 54.10 -27.50
C LEU A 302 5.01 53.72 -28.93
N LYS A 303 4.57 54.71 -29.78
CA LYS A 303 4.18 54.45 -31.15
C LYS A 303 5.37 54.18 -32.07
N TYR A 304 6.41 54.97 -31.99
CA TYR A 304 7.58 54.88 -32.87
C TYR A 304 8.70 54.04 -32.30
N GLY A 305 8.65 53.69 -31.00
CA GLY A 305 9.55 52.77 -30.32
C GLY A 305 9.19 51.31 -30.49
N TRP A 306 8.08 50.98 -31.20
CA TRP A 306 7.67 49.61 -31.41
C TRP A 306 8.67 48.88 -32.31
N GLN A 307 9.20 47.74 -31.78
CA GLN A 307 10.16 46.88 -32.48
C GLN A 307 9.70 45.46 -32.51
N ASN A 308 9.82 44.85 -33.67
CA ASN A 308 9.55 43.42 -33.90
C ASN A 308 10.85 42.75 -34.35
N SER A 309 11.14 41.60 -33.80
CA SER A 309 12.30 40.79 -34.22
C SER A 309 11.97 39.32 -34.23
N ILE A 310 12.54 38.61 -35.21
CA ILE A 310 12.58 37.14 -35.26
C ILE A 310 14.06 36.78 -35.19
N THR A 311 14.41 35.89 -34.32
CA THR A 311 15.80 35.48 -34.07
C THR A 311 15.93 33.99 -34.19
N LEU A 312 16.82 33.50 -35.03
CA LEU A 312 17.27 32.13 -35.06
C LEU A 312 18.60 32.09 -34.31
N GLY A 313 18.60 31.47 -33.13
CA GLY A 313 19.80 31.30 -32.28
C GLY A 313 20.35 29.89 -32.45
N ILE A 314 21.64 29.78 -32.69
CA ILE A 314 22.39 28.49 -32.66
C ILE A 314 23.43 28.62 -31.55
N ASN A 315 23.33 27.77 -30.54
CA ASN A 315 24.29 27.69 -29.46
C ASN A 315 25.12 26.41 -29.57
N ILE A 316 26.44 26.58 -29.66
CA ILE A 316 27.41 25.49 -29.77
C ILE A 316 28.30 25.54 -28.55
N PRO A 317 28.10 24.72 -27.51
CA PRO A 317 29.01 24.66 -26.36
C PRO A 317 30.38 24.13 -26.79
N ILE A 318 31.45 24.92 -26.58
CA ILE A 318 32.81 24.52 -26.92
C ILE A 318 33.54 23.97 -25.69
N ILE A 319 33.40 24.65 -24.57
CA ILE A 319 34.01 24.27 -23.30
C ILE A 319 32.98 24.59 -22.19
N ASP A 320 32.62 23.62 -21.38
CA ASP A 320 31.65 23.77 -20.30
C ASP A 320 32.26 23.59 -18.89
N GLY A 321 33.60 23.60 -18.80
CA GLY A 321 34.33 23.41 -17.55
C GLY A 321 34.13 22.03 -16.90
N GLY A 322 33.72 21.03 -17.69
CA GLY A 322 33.45 19.66 -17.19
C GLY A 322 32.05 19.45 -16.58
N ALA A 323 31.15 20.42 -16.72
CA ALA A 323 29.81 20.37 -16.14
C ALA A 323 29.00 19.18 -16.68
N THR A 324 29.04 18.96 -17.99
CA THR A 324 28.35 17.81 -18.63
C THR A 324 28.96 16.49 -18.20
N ALA A 325 30.30 16.37 -18.16
CA ALA A 325 30.96 15.15 -17.69
C ALA A 325 30.57 14.82 -16.24
N SER A 326 30.54 15.81 -15.36
CA SER A 326 30.11 15.64 -13.97
C SER A 326 28.64 15.19 -13.84
N LYS A 327 27.74 15.77 -14.64
CA LYS A 327 26.32 15.36 -14.69
C LYS A 327 26.16 13.93 -15.19
N VAL A 328 26.93 13.51 -16.20
CA VAL A 328 26.92 12.13 -16.70
C VAL A 328 27.38 11.18 -15.62
N LEU A 329 28.50 11.46 -14.94
CA LEU A 329 28.99 10.63 -13.85
C LEU A 329 27.95 10.51 -12.71
N GLN A 330 27.32 11.62 -12.33
CA GLN A 330 26.26 11.59 -11.31
C GLN A 330 25.05 10.77 -11.74
N ALA A 331 24.64 10.88 -13.00
CA ALA A 331 23.54 10.06 -13.56
C ALA A 331 23.92 8.57 -13.60
N GLN A 332 25.17 8.23 -13.93
CA GLN A 332 25.68 6.84 -13.90
C GLN A 332 25.69 6.26 -12.48
N VAL A 333 26.03 7.08 -11.47
CA VAL A 333 25.91 6.64 -10.07
C VAL A 333 24.46 6.32 -9.73
N SER A 334 23.51 7.23 -10.08
CA SER A 334 22.07 6.98 -9.83
C SER A 334 21.52 5.77 -10.60
N GLU A 335 22.03 5.52 -11.82
CA GLU A 335 21.71 4.29 -12.57
C GLU A 335 22.22 3.04 -11.83
N THR A 336 23.47 3.09 -11.34
CA THR A 336 24.06 2.00 -10.57
C THR A 336 23.30 1.76 -9.27
N GLU A 337 22.88 2.83 -8.56
CA GLU A 337 22.03 2.74 -7.37
C GLU A 337 20.72 2.03 -7.67
N SER A 338 20.07 2.35 -8.79
CA SER A 338 18.82 1.69 -9.22
C SER A 338 19.05 0.19 -9.53
N GLN A 339 20.20 -0.17 -10.12
CA GLN A 339 20.57 -1.58 -10.37
C GLN A 339 20.84 -2.35 -9.07
N VAL A 340 21.45 -1.69 -8.07
CA VAL A 340 21.70 -2.29 -6.76
C VAL A 340 20.36 -2.51 -6.04
N SER A 341 19.46 -1.51 -6.04
CA SER A 341 18.12 -1.64 -5.46
C SER A 341 17.35 -2.82 -6.05
N LEU A 342 17.32 -2.97 -7.37
CA LEU A 342 16.70 -4.13 -8.04
C LEU A 342 17.26 -5.46 -7.53
N LYS A 343 18.59 -5.55 -7.33
CA LYS A 343 19.21 -6.76 -6.79
C LYS A 343 18.86 -7.02 -5.33
N GLU A 344 18.74 -5.96 -4.52
CA GLU A 344 18.33 -6.06 -3.11
C GLU A 344 16.87 -6.52 -3.01
N ASP A 345 15.98 -5.96 -3.83
CA ASP A 345 14.57 -6.32 -3.83
C ASP A 345 14.34 -7.74 -4.33
N LEU A 346 15.13 -8.20 -5.31
CA LEU A 346 15.14 -9.60 -5.74
C LEU A 346 15.52 -10.54 -4.59
N LYS A 347 16.60 -10.23 -3.86
CA LYS A 347 17.04 -11.05 -2.71
C LYS A 347 16.01 -11.01 -1.58
N THR A 348 15.42 -9.87 -1.34
CA THR A 348 14.35 -9.70 -0.34
C THR A 348 13.14 -10.55 -0.69
N LEU A 349 12.72 -10.56 -1.96
CA LEU A 349 11.64 -11.43 -2.43
C LEU A 349 11.99 -12.91 -2.23
N GLU A 350 13.20 -13.34 -2.63
CA GLU A 350 13.64 -14.73 -2.44
C GLU A 350 13.63 -15.15 -0.99
N ASN A 351 14.18 -14.33 -0.08
CA ASN A 351 14.17 -14.59 1.36
C ASN A 351 12.74 -14.64 1.94
N ASN A 352 11.86 -13.76 1.50
CA ASN A 352 10.47 -13.74 1.97
C ASN A 352 9.69 -14.97 1.46
N LEU A 353 9.92 -15.38 0.22
CA LEU A 353 9.33 -16.59 -0.35
C LEU A 353 9.82 -17.86 0.36
N GLU A 354 11.10 -17.96 0.65
CA GLU A 354 11.65 -19.10 1.39
C GLU A 354 11.01 -19.21 2.77
N LYS A 355 10.97 -18.09 3.51
CA LYS A 355 10.29 -18.05 4.83
C LYS A 355 8.81 -18.44 4.73
N LEU A 356 8.09 -17.89 3.75
CA LEU A 356 6.68 -18.17 3.55
C LEU A 356 6.43 -19.64 3.20
N TYR A 357 7.27 -20.22 2.35
CA TYR A 357 7.21 -21.62 1.97
C TYR A 357 7.46 -22.56 3.17
N LEU A 358 8.53 -22.29 3.92
CA LEU A 358 8.84 -23.05 5.13
C LEU A 358 7.75 -22.90 6.19
N ASN A 359 7.20 -21.70 6.35
CA ASN A 359 6.07 -21.46 7.24
C ASN A 359 4.82 -22.25 6.82
N ALA A 360 4.52 -22.31 5.52
CA ALA A 360 3.38 -23.10 5.03
C ALA A 360 3.58 -24.60 5.30
N MET A 361 4.75 -25.13 5.03
CA MET A 361 5.09 -26.53 5.35
C MET A 361 4.97 -26.82 6.84
N SER A 362 5.53 -25.93 7.68
CA SER A 362 5.48 -26.07 9.15
C SER A 362 4.02 -25.99 9.65
N ALA A 363 3.24 -25.04 9.14
CA ALA A 363 1.83 -24.86 9.53
C ALA A 363 0.97 -26.08 9.16
N ASP A 364 1.19 -26.69 7.99
CA ASP A 364 0.52 -27.92 7.61
C ASP A 364 0.84 -29.08 8.56
N MET A 365 2.10 -29.23 8.95
CA MET A 365 2.51 -30.25 9.92
C MET A 365 1.95 -29.99 11.31
N GLN A 366 1.95 -28.72 11.74
CA GLN A 366 1.34 -28.32 13.01
C GLN A 366 -0.16 -28.60 13.04
N TRP A 367 -0.86 -28.34 11.93
CA TRP A 367 -2.29 -28.65 11.84
C TRP A 367 -2.53 -30.16 11.95
N LYS A 368 -1.78 -31.02 11.23
CA LYS A 368 -1.87 -32.48 11.37
C LYS A 368 -1.61 -32.95 12.82
N ALA A 369 -0.56 -32.42 13.43
CA ALA A 369 -0.23 -32.74 14.81
C ALA A 369 -1.35 -32.31 15.79
N ALA A 370 -1.94 -31.12 15.57
CA ALA A 370 -3.02 -30.61 16.40
C ALA A 370 -4.32 -31.45 16.29
N ILE A 371 -4.63 -31.97 15.11
CA ILE A 371 -5.76 -32.92 14.92
C ILE A 371 -5.56 -34.16 15.80
N LEU A 372 -4.38 -34.77 15.74
CA LEU A 372 -4.07 -35.95 16.54
C LEU A 372 -4.05 -35.64 18.05
N GLN A 373 -3.58 -34.45 18.42
CA GLN A 373 -3.60 -34.00 19.80
C GLN A 373 -5.02 -33.86 20.34
N VAL A 374 -5.93 -33.22 19.60
CA VAL A 374 -7.35 -33.12 19.99
C VAL A 374 -7.97 -34.50 20.14
N GLN A 375 -7.69 -35.42 19.22
CA GLN A 375 -8.18 -36.80 19.32
C GLN A 375 -7.67 -37.46 20.62
N ALA A 376 -6.37 -37.41 20.90
CA ALA A 376 -5.77 -38.03 22.11
C ALA A 376 -6.32 -37.41 23.41
N GLU A 377 -6.46 -36.07 23.47
CA GLU A 377 -7.01 -35.41 24.67
C GLU A 377 -8.52 -35.69 24.85
N SER A 378 -9.26 -35.89 23.74
CA SER A 378 -10.65 -36.28 23.78
C SER A 378 -10.81 -37.68 24.34
N GLU A 379 -10.01 -38.67 23.89
CA GLU A 379 -9.98 -40.02 24.41
C GLU A 379 -9.55 -40.04 25.91
N ALA A 380 -8.54 -39.24 26.27
CA ALA A 380 -8.11 -39.13 27.69
C ALA A 380 -9.21 -38.53 28.57
N LEU A 381 -9.99 -37.57 28.08
CA LEU A 381 -11.10 -36.99 28.82
C LEU A 381 -12.22 -38.05 29.07
N VAL A 382 -12.55 -38.87 28.10
CA VAL A 382 -13.55 -39.97 28.27
C VAL A 382 -13.09 -40.89 29.42
N VAL A 383 -11.82 -41.31 29.42
CA VAL A 383 -11.27 -42.17 30.50
C VAL A 383 -11.30 -41.45 31.85
N ALA A 384 -10.97 -40.13 31.87
CA ALA A 384 -11.01 -39.33 33.09
C ALA A 384 -12.45 -39.18 33.65
N GLU A 385 -13.45 -39.09 32.80
CA GLU A 385 -14.88 -39.08 33.17
C GLU A 385 -15.31 -40.40 33.82
N GLU A 386 -14.92 -41.52 33.22
CA GLU A 386 -15.20 -42.88 33.79
C GLU A 386 -14.52 -43.06 35.15
N GLN A 387 -13.24 -42.68 35.28
CA GLN A 387 -12.51 -42.78 36.52
C GLN A 387 -13.11 -41.87 37.62
N ARG A 388 -13.54 -40.67 37.23
CA ARG A 388 -14.21 -39.77 38.18
C ARG A 388 -15.56 -40.35 38.64
N ASN A 389 -16.35 -40.91 37.76
CA ASN A 389 -17.64 -41.52 38.07
C ASN A 389 -17.44 -42.72 39.00
N ALA A 390 -16.33 -43.46 38.86
CA ALA A 390 -15.91 -44.53 39.76
C ALA A 390 -15.30 -44.06 41.07
N GLY A 391 -15.13 -42.76 41.31
CA GLY A 391 -14.48 -42.17 42.49
C GLY A 391 -12.96 -42.34 42.52
N ALA A 392 -12.35 -42.73 41.40
CA ALA A 392 -10.91 -43.00 41.30
C ALA A 392 -10.07 -41.79 40.88
N LEU A 393 -10.71 -40.68 40.44
CA LEU A 393 -10.01 -39.46 40.02
C LEU A 393 -10.49 -38.25 40.81
N THR A 394 -9.54 -37.39 41.22
CA THR A 394 -9.89 -36.13 41.90
C THR A 394 -10.52 -35.12 40.94
N TYR A 395 -11.32 -34.20 41.47
CA TYR A 395 -11.93 -33.13 40.63
C TYR A 395 -10.86 -32.26 39.97
N THR A 396 -9.77 -31.97 40.64
CA THR A 396 -8.66 -31.18 40.11
C THR A 396 -8.00 -31.86 38.90
N ASP A 397 -7.77 -33.17 38.97
CA ASP A 397 -7.18 -33.92 37.86
C ASP A 397 -8.14 -33.98 36.66
N PHE A 398 -9.44 -34.16 36.92
CA PHE A 398 -10.45 -34.09 35.88
C PHE A 398 -10.49 -32.73 35.20
N LEU A 399 -10.47 -31.60 35.93
CA LEU A 399 -10.38 -30.25 35.38
C LEU A 399 -9.10 -30.06 34.54
N THR A 400 -8.02 -30.68 34.93
CA THR A 400 -6.76 -30.64 34.18
C THR A 400 -6.94 -31.28 32.82
N GLN A 401 -7.61 -32.43 32.70
CA GLN A 401 -7.90 -33.07 31.40
C GLN A 401 -8.84 -32.23 30.54
N LYS A 402 -9.89 -31.65 31.12
CA LYS A 402 -10.76 -30.70 30.37
C LYS A 402 -9.98 -29.51 29.81
N ASN A 403 -9.11 -28.93 30.65
CA ASN A 403 -8.28 -27.79 30.23
C ASN A 403 -7.27 -28.19 29.14
N ASN A 404 -6.75 -29.41 29.15
CA ASN A 404 -5.86 -29.92 28.12
C ASN A 404 -6.60 -30.04 26.76
N LEU A 405 -7.81 -30.59 26.76
CA LEU A 405 -8.64 -30.69 25.54
C LEU A 405 -8.96 -29.31 24.99
N GLU A 406 -9.37 -28.35 25.83
CA GLU A 406 -9.65 -26.99 25.39
C GLU A 406 -8.40 -26.31 24.77
N LYS A 407 -7.24 -26.46 25.41
CA LYS A 407 -5.96 -25.96 24.84
C LYS A 407 -5.65 -26.62 23.50
N ALA A 408 -5.88 -27.93 23.36
CA ALA A 408 -5.68 -28.65 22.13
C ALA A 408 -6.62 -28.14 21.03
N GLN A 409 -7.88 -27.84 21.34
CA GLN A 409 -8.86 -27.27 20.39
C GLN A 409 -8.45 -25.86 19.94
N ILE A 410 -8.01 -25.00 20.85
CA ILE A 410 -7.48 -23.65 20.50
C ILE A 410 -6.24 -23.79 19.61
N THR A 411 -5.35 -24.73 19.92
CA THR A 411 -4.15 -25.00 19.12
C THR A 411 -4.53 -25.47 17.72
N LEU A 412 -5.53 -26.35 17.59
CA LEU A 412 -6.04 -26.82 16.32
C LEU A 412 -6.61 -25.66 15.48
N THR A 413 -7.44 -24.83 16.08
CA THR A 413 -8.01 -23.65 15.41
C THR A 413 -6.92 -22.76 14.86
N ASN A 414 -5.95 -22.39 15.68
CA ASN A 414 -4.85 -21.51 15.28
C ASN A 414 -3.98 -22.15 14.19
N ALA A 415 -3.64 -23.43 14.32
CA ALA A 415 -2.86 -24.15 13.30
C ALA A 415 -3.58 -24.25 11.97
N LYS A 416 -4.90 -24.53 11.98
CA LYS A 416 -5.75 -24.56 10.78
C LYS A 416 -5.70 -23.22 10.02
N TYR A 417 -6.02 -22.12 10.70
CA TYR A 417 -6.08 -20.82 10.04
C TYR A 417 -4.69 -20.30 9.65
N THR A 418 -3.63 -20.65 10.38
CA THR A 418 -2.24 -20.34 9.99
C THR A 418 -1.84 -21.08 8.71
N SER A 419 -2.19 -22.36 8.59
CA SER A 419 -1.93 -23.15 7.36
C SER A 419 -2.70 -22.57 6.16
N LEU A 420 -4.00 -22.30 6.32
CA LEU A 420 -4.82 -21.71 5.26
C LEU A 420 -4.30 -20.34 4.82
N LEU A 421 -3.93 -19.48 5.77
CA LEU A 421 -3.33 -18.18 5.48
C LEU A 421 -2.03 -18.32 4.69
N SER A 422 -1.11 -19.17 5.17
CA SER A 422 0.19 -19.35 4.52
C SER A 422 0.04 -19.85 3.08
N ARG A 423 -0.90 -20.76 2.82
CA ARG A 423 -1.20 -21.24 1.48
C ARG A 423 -1.82 -20.17 0.59
N LYS A 424 -2.75 -19.38 1.11
CA LYS A 424 -3.34 -18.26 0.37
C LYS A 424 -2.33 -17.16 0.06
N LEU A 425 -1.38 -16.92 0.94
CA LEU A 425 -0.25 -16.02 0.66
C LEU A 425 0.65 -16.57 -0.46
N LEU A 426 0.93 -17.88 -0.49
CA LEU A 426 1.66 -18.48 -1.61
C LEU A 426 0.93 -18.30 -2.95
N GLU A 427 -0.39 -18.52 -2.99
CA GLU A 427 -1.22 -18.28 -4.18
C GLU A 427 -1.14 -16.79 -4.62
N LEU A 428 -1.18 -15.84 -3.68
CA LEU A 428 -1.01 -14.42 -3.94
C LEU A 428 0.36 -14.14 -4.55
N TYR A 429 1.45 -14.74 -4.03
CA TYR A 429 2.80 -14.58 -4.55
C TYR A 429 2.99 -15.24 -5.93
N GLN A 430 2.21 -16.24 -6.29
CA GLN A 430 2.16 -16.80 -7.64
C GLN A 430 1.31 -15.97 -8.62
N GLY A 431 0.58 -14.94 -8.14
CA GLY A 431 -0.34 -14.14 -8.96
C GLY A 431 -1.62 -14.90 -9.34
N LYS A 432 -2.04 -15.87 -8.53
CA LYS A 432 -3.27 -16.67 -8.73
C LYS A 432 -4.49 -16.12 -7.99
N LEU A 433 -4.29 -15.17 -7.09
CA LEU A 433 -5.35 -14.43 -6.39
C LEU A 433 -5.55 -13.10 -7.12
N ASP A 434 -6.64 -12.94 -7.87
CA ASP A 434 -7.07 -11.69 -8.50
C ASP A 434 -8.08 -10.93 -7.62
#